data_2f7ca9468a35397844f05e1788622386
#
_entry.id   2f7ca9468a35397844f05e1788622386
#
_cell.length_a   1.000
_cell.length_b   1.000
_cell.length_c   1.000
_cell.angle_alpha   90.00
_cell.angle_beta   90.00
_cell.angle_gamma   90.00
#
_symmetry.space_group_name_H-M   'P 1'
#
loop_
_entity.id
_entity.type
_entity.pdbx_description
1 polymer ?
#
loop_
_entity_poly.entity_id
_entity_poly.type
_entity_poly.pdbx_seq_one_letter_code
_entity_poly.pdbx_strand_id
1 'polypeptide(L)'
;MSFKRAITYSVAINLFFLALCLIFGDLKFGAIDDYFMAARLTGALGTDYNPHLIFVNAIYGYALLPLYHLFPKIGWYYVGEMFSVFLSFTVIGYVLLQRCGERWGAILPALFTALFASDFYLVVQFTQCASILSAAGMLLFAYGVVEKRATAPFVLGIILMLWGSVMRWQAFLMGMPFFCLGMLFIFKDCWKVKWRVIAGLAILFVGAFAMHNWDQKIYQAPEYADFVKFQGPRVTFGDNGNYNQNAVYEDAEELGLSGKDFHMLTEWVLYDTEVFSVDSLVKYASLIPPYRNRITKENIPRNLLNALGKALRSPLFWTWFILCLLIYATNRKRYMNLWLSLATVLALVAYLLAIGRLVYRVESGFWLYAVVLAVPLFGRFTLDIPRKLAYSIIAVIAVANVFIYATSGEMVRDPNSGEMRTLAIEDTTDYTQVFDYIDNQPDKMFLLSMNAFMRFSHHRNPPYLAEPIGQYRRTVSFGYWTPYLPEVTKALADFGIDNPIKDVVHDNVIVLNEPRLVDFIQRHYYDSVAVDTLKEIGEMTFLKYRLVQPTDSATREAE
;
A
#
# COMPACT_ATOMS: atom_id res chain seq x y z
N MET A 1 20.66 -22.37 21.70
CA MET A 1 19.37 -23.06 21.83
C MET A 1 19.21 -24.06 20.70
N SER A 2 18.47 -25.20 20.87
CA SER A 2 18.24 -26.11 19.74
C SER A 2 17.35 -25.47 18.71
N PHE A 3 17.51 -25.87 17.43
CA PHE A 3 16.71 -25.37 16.31
C PHE A 3 15.20 -25.47 16.54
N LYS A 4 14.74 -26.67 16.93
CA LYS A 4 13.31 -26.92 17.21
C LYS A 4 12.78 -26.00 18.31
N ARG A 5 13.51 -25.84 19.42
CA ARG A 5 13.09 -25.00 20.54
C ARG A 5 13.02 -23.52 20.15
N ALA A 6 13.98 -23.03 19.35
CA ALA A 6 13.97 -21.63 18.88
C ALA A 6 12.78 -21.34 17.95
N ILE A 7 12.48 -22.23 17.01
CA ILE A 7 11.30 -22.08 16.16
C ILE A 7 10.02 -22.13 17.00
N THR A 8 9.87 -23.11 17.88
CA THR A 8 8.66 -23.23 18.72
C THR A 8 8.42 -21.97 19.54
N TYR A 9 9.46 -21.41 20.17
CA TYR A 9 9.32 -20.17 20.94
C TYR A 9 8.99 -18.96 20.04
N SER A 10 9.64 -18.84 18.88
CA SER A 10 9.35 -17.77 17.95
C SER A 10 7.90 -17.83 17.43
N VAL A 11 7.45 -19.00 17.03
CA VAL A 11 6.05 -19.24 16.61
C VAL A 11 5.09 -18.94 17.75
N ALA A 12 5.36 -19.41 18.97
CA ALA A 12 4.49 -19.19 20.14
C ALA A 12 4.34 -17.70 20.49
N ILE A 13 5.46 -16.96 20.50
CA ILE A 13 5.44 -15.51 20.76
C ILE A 13 4.62 -14.81 19.68
N ASN A 14 4.87 -15.12 18.42
CA ASN A 14 4.19 -14.49 17.31
C ASN A 14 2.70 -14.82 17.26
N LEU A 15 2.33 -16.08 17.46
CA LEU A 15 0.92 -16.52 17.59
C LEU A 15 0.21 -15.81 18.76
N PHE A 16 0.90 -15.62 19.88
CA PHE A 16 0.32 -14.91 21.00
C PHE A 16 -0.05 -13.48 20.65
N PHE A 17 0.86 -12.71 20.02
CA PHE A 17 0.55 -11.34 19.60
C PHE A 17 -0.45 -11.28 18.44
N LEU A 18 -0.39 -12.23 17.50
CA LEU A 18 -1.41 -12.33 16.45
C LEU A 18 -2.81 -12.61 17.07
N ALA A 19 -2.89 -13.51 18.04
CA ALA A 19 -4.14 -13.78 18.74
C ALA A 19 -4.69 -12.54 19.46
N LEU A 20 -3.83 -11.73 20.08
CA LEU A 20 -4.25 -10.46 20.67
C LEU A 20 -4.81 -9.50 19.61
N CYS A 21 -4.16 -9.42 18.44
CA CYS A 21 -4.67 -8.61 17.31
C CYS A 21 -6.05 -9.10 16.84
N LEU A 22 -6.25 -10.42 16.71
CA LEU A 22 -7.51 -11.02 16.24
C LEU A 22 -8.66 -10.87 17.25
N ILE A 23 -8.34 -10.83 18.55
CA ILE A 23 -9.35 -10.75 19.62
C ILE A 23 -9.75 -9.30 19.90
N PHE A 24 -8.80 -8.38 19.92
CA PHE A 24 -8.99 -7.02 20.41
C PHE A 24 -8.91 -5.96 19.31
N GLY A 25 -8.40 -6.30 18.12
CA GLY A 25 -8.18 -5.36 17.03
C GLY A 25 -9.25 -5.44 15.96
N ASP A 26 -9.34 -4.39 15.18
CA ASP A 26 -10.11 -4.33 13.94
C ASP A 26 -9.18 -4.49 12.74
N LEU A 27 -9.40 -5.56 11.96
CA LEU A 27 -8.56 -5.93 10.82
C LEU A 27 -9.01 -5.22 9.56
N LYS A 28 -8.07 -4.53 8.88
CA LYS A 28 -8.36 -3.79 7.65
C LYS A 28 -7.16 -3.70 6.71
N PHE A 29 -7.41 -3.35 5.46
CA PHE A 29 -6.33 -2.94 4.58
C PHE A 29 -5.85 -1.52 4.93
N GLY A 30 -4.54 -1.30 4.83
CA GLY A 30 -3.91 -0.01 5.08
C GLY A 30 -4.09 1.00 3.96
N ALA A 31 -4.39 0.52 2.74
CA ALA A 31 -4.59 1.36 1.58
C ALA A 31 -5.73 0.82 0.71
N ILE A 32 -6.38 1.73 0.01
CA ILE A 32 -7.42 1.40 -0.98
C ILE A 32 -6.86 0.54 -2.10
N ASP A 33 -5.57 0.69 -2.44
CA ASP A 33 -4.88 -0.13 -3.43
C ASP A 33 -5.02 -1.63 -3.14
N ASP A 34 -4.79 -2.07 -1.90
CA ASP A 34 -4.90 -3.47 -1.49
C ASP A 34 -6.33 -3.98 -1.65
N TYR A 35 -7.28 -3.12 -1.29
CA TYR A 35 -8.69 -3.41 -1.40
C TYR A 35 -9.09 -3.73 -2.85
N PHE A 36 -8.70 -2.84 -3.80
CA PHE A 36 -9.05 -3.02 -5.21
C PHE A 36 -8.25 -4.13 -5.89
N MET A 37 -7.02 -4.39 -5.48
CA MET A 37 -6.28 -5.57 -5.94
C MET A 37 -6.95 -6.86 -5.47
N ALA A 38 -7.41 -6.92 -4.22
CA ALA A 38 -8.19 -8.04 -3.71
C ALA A 38 -9.50 -8.21 -4.50
N ALA A 39 -10.27 -7.13 -4.70
CA ALA A 39 -11.51 -7.14 -5.48
C ALA A 39 -11.27 -7.56 -6.95
N ARG A 40 -10.16 -7.14 -7.55
CA ARG A 40 -9.78 -7.57 -8.89
C ARG A 40 -9.47 -9.06 -8.94
N LEU A 41 -8.69 -9.55 -7.99
CA LEU A 41 -8.31 -10.97 -7.91
C LEU A 41 -9.52 -11.89 -7.74
N THR A 42 -10.53 -11.44 -6.96
CA THR A 42 -11.79 -12.18 -6.80
C THR A 42 -12.74 -12.07 -7.99
N GLY A 43 -12.41 -11.24 -8.99
CA GLY A 43 -13.29 -10.98 -10.14
C GLY A 43 -14.46 -10.04 -9.82
N ALA A 44 -14.44 -9.36 -8.68
CA ALA A 44 -15.52 -8.45 -8.28
C ALA A 44 -15.68 -7.25 -9.23
N LEU A 45 -14.60 -6.80 -9.89
CA LEU A 45 -14.63 -5.74 -10.90
C LEU A 45 -15.07 -6.22 -12.30
N GLY A 46 -15.05 -7.53 -12.55
CA GLY A 46 -15.31 -8.13 -13.85
C GLY A 46 -16.29 -9.29 -13.79
N THR A 47 -16.04 -10.30 -14.61
CA THR A 47 -16.87 -11.51 -14.72
C THR A 47 -16.14 -12.78 -14.33
N ASP A 48 -14.83 -12.69 -14.03
CA ASP A 48 -13.96 -13.82 -13.70
C ASP A 48 -12.77 -13.37 -12.84
N TYR A 49 -12.11 -14.31 -12.17
CA TYR A 49 -10.89 -14.07 -11.41
C TYR A 49 -9.80 -13.43 -12.28
N ASN A 50 -9.10 -12.43 -11.73
CA ASN A 50 -8.03 -11.75 -12.46
C ASN A 50 -6.72 -11.69 -11.61
N PRO A 51 -5.67 -12.45 -11.96
CA PRO A 51 -4.42 -12.49 -11.21
C PRO A 51 -3.50 -11.29 -11.46
N HIS A 52 -3.83 -10.37 -12.37
CA HIS A 52 -2.99 -9.25 -12.76
C HIS A 52 -3.21 -8.06 -11.81
N LEU A 53 -2.42 -7.98 -10.74
CA LEU A 53 -2.67 -7.13 -9.57
C LEU A 53 -2.15 -5.69 -9.68
N ILE A 54 -1.50 -5.29 -10.77
CA ILE A 54 -0.98 -3.94 -11.07
C ILE A 54 0.21 -3.52 -10.20
N PHE A 55 0.07 -3.47 -8.88
CA PHE A 55 1.13 -3.03 -7.96
C PHE A 55 1.90 -4.17 -7.31
N VAL A 56 1.31 -5.35 -7.29
CA VAL A 56 1.89 -6.63 -6.87
C VAL A 56 2.07 -7.48 -8.11
N ASN A 57 3.20 -8.20 -8.20
CA ASN A 57 3.48 -9.06 -9.34
C ASN A 57 2.39 -10.13 -9.54
N ALA A 58 1.98 -10.35 -10.76
CA ALA A 58 0.94 -11.33 -11.10
C ALA A 58 1.23 -12.76 -10.60
N ILE A 59 2.51 -13.12 -10.36
CA ILE A 59 2.87 -14.40 -9.74
C ILE A 59 2.16 -14.58 -8.40
N TYR A 60 2.02 -13.52 -7.59
CA TYR A 60 1.26 -13.59 -6.33
C TYR A 60 -0.21 -13.91 -6.59
N GLY A 61 -0.83 -13.24 -7.55
CA GLY A 61 -2.21 -13.52 -7.98
C GLY A 61 -2.38 -14.96 -8.44
N TYR A 62 -1.52 -15.43 -9.34
CA TYR A 62 -1.54 -16.82 -9.82
C TYR A 62 -1.33 -17.85 -8.71
N ALA A 63 -0.50 -17.55 -7.72
CA ALA A 63 -0.30 -18.44 -6.57
C ALA A 63 -1.55 -18.57 -5.68
N LEU A 64 -2.39 -17.53 -5.64
CA LEU A 64 -3.62 -17.51 -4.84
C LEU A 64 -4.85 -18.07 -5.59
N LEU A 65 -4.86 -18.07 -6.92
CA LEU A 65 -6.01 -18.55 -7.71
C LEU A 65 -6.49 -19.96 -7.32
N PRO A 66 -5.63 -20.97 -7.14
CA PRO A 66 -6.08 -22.30 -6.73
C PRO A 66 -6.84 -22.28 -5.41
N LEU A 67 -6.47 -21.38 -4.49
CA LEU A 67 -7.13 -21.23 -3.20
C LEU A 67 -8.52 -20.60 -3.34
N TYR A 68 -8.68 -19.62 -4.23
CA TYR A 68 -9.99 -19.05 -4.55
C TYR A 68 -10.92 -20.06 -5.22
N HIS A 69 -10.41 -20.91 -6.10
CA HIS A 69 -11.21 -21.99 -6.70
C HIS A 69 -11.66 -23.05 -5.66
N LEU A 70 -10.82 -23.34 -4.66
CA LEU A 70 -11.15 -24.31 -3.60
C LEU A 70 -12.07 -23.70 -2.52
N PHE A 71 -11.83 -22.45 -2.14
CA PHE A 71 -12.51 -21.77 -1.04
C PHE A 71 -12.83 -20.32 -1.43
N PRO A 72 -13.85 -20.09 -2.28
CA PRO A 72 -14.10 -18.79 -2.92
C PRO A 72 -14.57 -17.67 -1.97
N LYS A 73 -15.00 -18.01 -0.75
CA LYS A 73 -15.49 -17.04 0.24
C LYS A 73 -14.40 -16.44 1.11
N ILE A 74 -13.17 -16.97 1.04
CA ILE A 74 -12.05 -16.50 1.87
C ILE A 74 -11.26 -15.45 1.08
N GLY A 75 -10.97 -14.31 1.71
CA GLY A 75 -10.10 -13.25 1.15
C GLY A 75 -8.63 -13.66 1.14
N TRP A 76 -8.26 -14.56 0.22
CA TRP A 76 -6.91 -15.14 0.16
C TRP A 76 -5.81 -14.12 -0.10
N TYR A 77 -6.13 -12.99 -0.74
CA TYR A 77 -5.19 -11.89 -0.89
C TYR A 77 -4.74 -11.41 0.50
N TYR A 78 -5.68 -11.07 1.37
CA TYR A 78 -5.43 -10.64 2.74
C TYR A 78 -4.74 -11.74 3.58
N VAL A 79 -5.25 -12.97 3.51
CA VAL A 79 -4.68 -14.11 4.25
C VAL A 79 -3.23 -14.37 3.81
N GLY A 80 -2.91 -14.22 2.53
CA GLY A 80 -1.56 -14.35 2.00
C GLY A 80 -0.61 -13.26 2.50
N GLU A 81 -1.08 -12.01 2.61
CA GLU A 81 -0.33 -10.91 3.23
C GLU A 81 -0.08 -11.16 4.71
N MET A 82 -1.12 -11.51 5.47
CA MET A 82 -1.03 -11.87 6.89
C MET A 82 -0.06 -13.04 7.13
N PHE A 83 -0.12 -14.07 6.28
CA PHE A 83 0.82 -15.19 6.33
C PHE A 83 2.26 -14.75 6.09
N SER A 84 2.49 -13.85 5.12
CA SER A 84 3.81 -13.31 4.81
C SER A 84 4.38 -12.52 5.99
N VAL A 85 3.56 -11.74 6.66
CA VAL A 85 3.93 -11.01 7.89
C VAL A 85 4.22 -11.99 9.03
N PHE A 86 3.35 -12.97 9.26
CA PHE A 86 3.53 -13.99 10.29
C PHE A 86 4.83 -14.78 10.10
N LEU A 87 5.12 -15.20 8.89
CA LEU A 87 6.35 -15.89 8.53
C LEU A 87 7.58 -15.01 8.82
N SER A 88 7.49 -13.73 8.47
CA SER A 88 8.58 -12.77 8.67
C SER A 88 8.89 -12.54 10.14
N PHE A 89 7.89 -12.29 10.99
CA PHE A 89 8.06 -12.17 12.43
C PHE A 89 8.63 -13.46 13.04
N THR A 90 8.17 -14.61 12.57
CA THR A 90 8.69 -15.91 13.03
C THR A 90 10.16 -16.10 12.68
N VAL A 91 10.56 -15.73 11.47
CA VAL A 91 11.97 -15.81 11.02
C VAL A 91 12.86 -14.84 11.80
N ILE A 92 12.43 -13.61 11.97
CA ILE A 92 13.17 -12.60 12.74
C ILE A 92 13.32 -13.06 14.19
N GLY A 93 12.23 -13.52 14.81
CA GLY A 93 12.23 -14.05 16.17
C GLY A 93 13.15 -15.27 16.31
N TYR A 94 13.15 -16.19 15.36
CA TYR A 94 14.06 -17.33 15.34
C TYR A 94 15.53 -16.90 15.36
N VAL A 95 15.91 -15.95 14.50
CA VAL A 95 17.30 -15.46 14.45
C VAL A 95 17.68 -14.74 15.74
N LEU A 96 16.78 -13.92 16.30
CA LEU A 96 17.00 -13.25 17.60
C LEU A 96 17.21 -14.25 18.74
N LEU A 97 16.38 -15.31 18.81
CA LEU A 97 16.53 -16.39 19.81
C LEU A 97 17.85 -17.14 19.68
N GLN A 98 18.33 -17.35 18.47
CA GLN A 98 19.62 -18.00 18.23
C GLN A 98 20.82 -17.13 18.57
N ARG A 99 20.72 -15.81 18.37
CA ARG A 99 21.83 -14.86 18.52
C ARG A 99 21.90 -14.21 19.91
N CYS A 100 20.76 -13.93 20.53
CA CYS A 100 20.69 -13.14 21.77
C CYS A 100 20.50 -13.99 23.03
N GLY A 101 20.44 -15.32 22.92
CA GLY A 101 20.20 -16.22 24.04
C GLY A 101 18.72 -16.27 24.46
N GLU A 102 18.40 -17.15 25.43
CA GLU A 102 17.00 -17.52 25.72
C GLU A 102 16.16 -16.35 26.28
N ARG A 103 16.70 -15.55 27.18
CA ARG A 103 15.96 -14.47 27.86
C ARG A 103 15.75 -13.26 26.95
N TRP A 104 16.84 -12.71 26.44
CA TRP A 104 16.76 -11.61 25.46
C TRP A 104 16.12 -12.04 24.15
N GLY A 105 16.38 -13.29 23.74
CA GLY A 105 15.75 -13.89 22.58
C GLY A 105 14.24 -14.11 22.72
N ALA A 106 13.66 -14.01 23.91
CA ALA A 106 12.21 -13.97 24.10
C ALA A 106 11.67 -12.53 24.18
N ILE A 107 12.39 -11.63 24.88
CA ILE A 107 11.97 -10.22 25.01
C ILE A 107 12.04 -9.47 23.68
N LEU A 108 13.15 -9.60 22.95
CA LEU A 108 13.34 -8.83 21.72
C LEU A 108 12.33 -9.19 20.61
N PRO A 109 12.02 -10.48 20.33
CA PRO A 109 10.94 -10.83 19.41
C PRO A 109 9.56 -10.35 19.89
N ALA A 110 9.27 -10.48 21.19
CA ALA A 110 8.01 -9.98 21.75
C ALA A 110 7.88 -8.46 21.58
N LEU A 111 8.93 -7.72 21.91
CA LEU A 111 8.97 -6.27 21.72
C LEU A 111 8.87 -5.89 20.25
N PHE A 112 9.61 -6.58 19.38
CA PHE A 112 9.59 -6.33 17.94
C PHE A 112 8.20 -6.59 17.35
N THR A 113 7.61 -7.76 17.61
CA THR A 113 6.26 -8.08 17.13
C THR A 113 5.24 -7.09 17.69
N ALA A 114 5.32 -6.74 18.99
CA ALA A 114 4.42 -5.80 19.60
C ALA A 114 4.47 -4.39 18.98
N LEU A 115 5.68 -3.87 18.73
CA LEU A 115 5.87 -2.54 18.16
C LEU A 115 5.39 -2.41 16.70
N PHE A 116 5.46 -3.50 15.96
CA PHE A 116 5.10 -3.51 14.55
C PHE A 116 3.72 -4.12 14.26
N ALA A 117 3.10 -4.79 15.20
CA ALA A 117 1.85 -5.52 14.96
C ALA A 117 0.71 -4.60 14.48
N SER A 118 0.61 -3.38 14.99
CA SER A 118 -0.41 -2.43 14.53
C SER A 118 -0.27 -2.09 13.04
N ASP A 119 0.97 -1.89 12.58
CA ASP A 119 1.24 -1.51 11.19
C ASP A 119 1.24 -2.71 10.22
N PHE A 120 1.31 -3.95 10.73
CA PHE A 120 1.46 -5.15 9.90
C PHE A 120 0.34 -6.18 10.05
N TYR A 121 -0.30 -6.27 11.22
CA TYR A 121 -1.42 -7.19 11.44
C TYR A 121 -2.78 -6.51 11.43
N LEU A 122 -2.89 -5.30 12.00
CA LEU A 122 -4.17 -4.60 12.06
C LEU A 122 -4.45 -3.84 10.76
N VAL A 123 -3.41 -3.23 10.20
CA VAL A 123 -3.50 -2.38 9.00
C VAL A 123 -2.54 -2.93 7.95
N VAL A 124 -2.97 -4.00 7.28
CA VAL A 124 -2.12 -4.69 6.30
C VAL A 124 -2.00 -3.88 5.01
N GLN A 125 -0.76 -3.80 4.48
CA GLN A 125 -0.46 -3.07 3.25
C GLN A 125 0.70 -3.78 2.51
N PHE A 126 0.51 -4.06 1.21
CA PHE A 126 1.44 -4.87 0.40
C PHE A 126 2.90 -4.37 0.40
N THR A 127 3.16 -3.05 0.42
CA THR A 127 4.53 -2.50 0.44
C THR A 127 5.22 -2.79 1.77
N GLN A 128 4.50 -2.71 2.88
CA GLN A 128 5.01 -3.05 4.21
C GLN A 128 5.24 -4.55 4.34
N CYS A 129 4.30 -5.37 3.84
CA CYS A 129 4.48 -6.83 3.77
C CYS A 129 5.71 -7.23 2.97
N ALA A 130 5.93 -6.61 1.80
CA ALA A 130 7.11 -6.83 1.00
C ALA A 130 8.41 -6.43 1.72
N SER A 131 8.38 -5.32 2.46
CA SER A 131 9.54 -4.82 3.21
C SER A 131 9.93 -5.78 4.34
N ILE A 132 8.97 -6.22 5.17
CA ILE A 132 9.27 -7.12 6.28
C ILE A 132 9.69 -8.50 5.79
N LEU A 133 9.08 -8.99 4.72
CA LEU A 133 9.40 -10.28 4.13
C LEU A 133 10.81 -10.27 3.53
N SER A 134 11.17 -9.21 2.80
CA SER A 134 12.52 -9.01 2.27
C SER A 134 13.55 -8.87 3.39
N ALA A 135 13.25 -8.09 4.44
CA ALA A 135 14.12 -7.92 5.60
C ALA A 135 14.38 -9.25 6.33
N ALA A 136 13.32 -10.04 6.55
CA ALA A 136 13.43 -11.38 7.15
C ALA A 136 14.28 -12.31 6.28
N GLY A 137 14.09 -12.27 4.95
CA GLY A 137 14.88 -13.04 3.99
C GLY A 137 16.35 -12.67 4.00
N MET A 138 16.66 -11.37 3.96
CA MET A 138 18.04 -10.84 4.04
C MET A 138 18.73 -11.24 5.34
N LEU A 139 18.01 -11.12 6.46
CA LEU A 139 18.50 -11.52 7.77
C LEU A 139 18.80 -13.03 7.82
N LEU A 140 17.89 -13.84 7.31
CA LEU A 140 18.04 -15.31 7.33
C LEU A 140 19.18 -15.77 6.42
N PHE A 141 19.35 -15.12 5.25
CA PHE A 141 20.49 -15.32 4.37
C PHE A 141 21.82 -15.01 5.08
N ALA A 142 21.93 -13.83 5.70
CA ALA A 142 23.11 -13.41 6.44
C ALA A 142 23.40 -14.36 7.61
N TYR A 143 22.38 -14.80 8.33
CA TYR A 143 22.48 -15.81 9.39
C TYR A 143 23.03 -17.13 8.82
N GLY A 144 22.52 -17.61 7.69
CA GLY A 144 23.00 -18.81 7.02
C GLY A 144 24.45 -18.73 6.54
N VAL A 145 24.96 -17.52 6.23
CA VAL A 145 26.37 -17.27 5.92
C VAL A 145 27.25 -17.38 7.17
N VAL A 146 26.83 -16.74 8.27
CA VAL A 146 27.60 -16.73 9.53
C VAL A 146 27.69 -18.13 10.16
N GLU A 147 26.56 -18.85 10.16
CA GLU A 147 26.46 -20.22 10.71
C GLU A 147 26.89 -21.32 9.73
N LYS A 148 27.72 -21.05 8.80
CA LYS A 148 28.39 -21.86 7.74
C LYS A 148 27.77 -23.22 7.36
N ARG A 149 27.23 -23.98 8.32
CA ARG A 149 26.56 -25.28 8.13
C ARG A 149 25.05 -25.15 7.93
N ALA A 150 24.48 -23.95 8.12
CA ALA A 150 23.05 -23.72 8.06
C ALA A 150 22.61 -23.48 6.59
N THR A 151 22.51 -24.57 5.80
CA THR A 151 22.07 -24.48 4.39
C THR A 151 20.61 -24.10 4.27
N ALA A 152 19.73 -24.66 5.09
CA ALA A 152 18.29 -24.36 5.06
C ALA A 152 17.98 -22.88 5.32
N PRO A 153 18.51 -22.20 6.34
CA PRO A 153 18.32 -20.75 6.52
C PRO A 153 18.81 -19.93 5.31
N PHE A 154 19.94 -20.32 4.71
CA PHE A 154 20.46 -19.63 3.55
C PHE A 154 19.51 -19.70 2.34
N VAL A 155 19.02 -20.91 2.00
CA VAL A 155 18.09 -21.13 0.88
C VAL A 155 16.72 -20.48 1.16
N LEU A 156 16.19 -20.66 2.36
CA LEU A 156 14.93 -20.00 2.76
C LEU A 156 15.04 -18.48 2.72
N GLY A 157 16.20 -17.93 3.07
CA GLY A 157 16.47 -16.49 2.93
C GLY A 157 16.33 -16.01 1.49
N ILE A 158 16.86 -16.77 0.51
CA ILE A 158 16.68 -16.45 -0.92
C ILE A 158 15.20 -16.53 -1.33
N ILE A 159 14.49 -17.56 -0.92
CA ILE A 159 13.06 -17.74 -1.24
C ILE A 159 12.23 -16.58 -0.69
N LEU A 160 12.48 -16.16 0.56
CA LEU A 160 11.76 -15.03 1.16
C LEU A 160 12.06 -13.70 0.47
N MET A 161 13.33 -13.47 0.08
CA MET A 161 13.69 -12.28 -0.70
C MET A 161 13.04 -12.27 -2.08
N LEU A 162 12.98 -13.42 -2.77
CA LEU A 162 12.28 -13.54 -4.04
C LEU A 162 10.78 -13.28 -3.86
N TRP A 163 10.15 -13.83 -2.83
CA TRP A 163 8.75 -13.59 -2.54
C TRP A 163 8.47 -12.11 -2.17
N GLY A 164 9.36 -11.49 -1.40
CA GLY A 164 9.31 -10.05 -1.14
C GLY A 164 9.41 -9.19 -2.40
N SER A 165 10.24 -9.60 -3.37
CA SER A 165 10.34 -8.93 -4.68
C SER A 165 9.08 -9.10 -5.53
N VAL A 166 8.39 -10.24 -5.42
CA VAL A 166 7.08 -10.51 -6.05
C VAL A 166 6.00 -9.62 -5.45
N MET A 167 5.96 -9.46 -4.13
CA MET A 167 4.98 -8.59 -3.49
C MET A 167 5.20 -7.11 -3.84
N ARG A 168 6.45 -6.62 -3.84
CA ARG A 168 6.76 -5.25 -4.26
C ARG A 168 8.23 -5.09 -4.63
N TRP A 169 8.52 -4.97 -5.92
CA TRP A 169 9.87 -4.80 -6.45
C TRP A 169 10.64 -3.64 -5.81
N GLN A 170 10.00 -2.46 -5.71
CA GLN A 170 10.62 -1.27 -5.15
C GLN A 170 10.96 -1.45 -3.65
N ALA A 171 10.07 -2.08 -2.87
CA ALA A 171 10.30 -2.34 -1.45
C ALA A 171 11.49 -3.30 -1.25
N PHE A 172 11.61 -4.34 -2.07
CA PHE A 172 12.78 -5.22 -2.09
C PHE A 172 14.07 -4.45 -2.39
N LEU A 173 14.07 -3.60 -3.43
CA LEU A 173 15.25 -2.80 -3.79
C LEU A 173 15.66 -1.81 -2.70
N MET A 174 14.71 -1.23 -1.97
CA MET A 174 14.98 -0.34 -0.83
C MET A 174 15.78 -1.03 0.28
N GLY A 175 15.64 -2.33 0.44
CA GLY A 175 16.40 -3.12 1.41
C GLY A 175 17.86 -3.38 0.99
N MET A 176 18.20 -3.28 -0.30
CA MET A 176 19.52 -3.65 -0.83
C MET A 176 20.67 -2.87 -0.20
N PRO A 177 20.62 -1.54 0.00
CA PRO A 177 21.69 -0.81 0.67
C PRO A 177 22.01 -1.36 2.06
N PHE A 178 20.98 -1.66 2.86
CA PHE A 178 21.14 -2.25 4.19
C PHE A 178 21.68 -3.69 4.12
N PHE A 179 21.22 -4.47 3.16
CA PHE A 179 21.72 -5.82 2.94
C PHE A 179 23.21 -5.80 2.56
N CYS A 180 23.62 -4.94 1.63
CA CYS A 180 25.01 -4.77 1.24
C CYS A 180 25.88 -4.37 2.45
N LEU A 181 25.44 -3.42 3.28
CA LEU A 181 26.11 -3.07 4.53
C LEU A 181 26.25 -4.27 5.45
N GLY A 182 25.15 -5.00 5.68
CA GLY A 182 25.16 -6.22 6.50
C GLY A 182 26.18 -7.24 5.99
N MET A 183 26.23 -7.48 4.68
CA MET A 183 27.20 -8.39 4.06
C MET A 183 28.64 -7.91 4.19
N LEU A 184 28.89 -6.60 4.09
CA LEU A 184 30.22 -6.02 4.34
C LEU A 184 30.68 -6.25 5.79
N PHE A 185 29.80 -6.14 6.77
CA PHE A 185 30.15 -6.40 8.17
C PHE A 185 30.46 -7.86 8.46
N ILE A 186 29.90 -8.79 7.72
CA ILE A 186 30.21 -10.23 7.80
C ILE A 186 31.13 -10.70 6.66
N PHE A 187 31.86 -9.78 6.02
CA PHE A 187 32.68 -10.07 4.84
C PHE A 187 33.64 -11.24 5.05
N LYS A 188 34.29 -11.34 6.21
CA LYS A 188 35.18 -12.45 6.55
C LYS A 188 34.47 -13.81 6.50
N ASP A 189 33.20 -13.87 6.89
CA ASP A 189 32.40 -15.09 6.83
C ASP A 189 31.88 -15.34 5.42
N CYS A 190 31.51 -14.29 4.68
CA CYS A 190 31.19 -14.37 3.25
C CYS A 190 32.34 -14.95 2.44
N TRP A 191 33.58 -14.50 2.72
CA TRP A 191 34.78 -14.98 2.00
C TRP A 191 35.02 -16.47 2.20
N LYS A 192 34.74 -17.01 3.40
CA LYS A 192 34.91 -18.44 3.71
C LYS A 192 33.92 -19.33 2.92
N VAL A 193 32.80 -18.80 2.50
CA VAL A 193 31.74 -19.48 1.73
C VAL A 193 31.41 -18.75 0.43
N LYS A 194 32.39 -18.05 -0.14
CA LYS A 194 32.23 -17.11 -1.26
C LYS A 194 31.44 -17.66 -2.43
N TRP A 195 31.72 -18.88 -2.86
CA TRP A 195 31.04 -19.50 -4.00
C TRP A 195 29.54 -19.73 -3.73
N ARG A 196 29.20 -20.09 -2.50
CA ARG A 196 27.82 -20.24 -2.08
C ARG A 196 27.11 -18.87 -2.05
N VAL A 197 27.78 -17.83 -1.56
CA VAL A 197 27.24 -16.46 -1.54
C VAL A 197 27.05 -15.95 -2.97
N ILE A 198 28.04 -16.10 -3.85
CA ILE A 198 27.96 -15.69 -5.26
C ILE A 198 26.81 -16.41 -5.96
N ALA A 199 26.73 -17.74 -5.82
CA ALA A 199 25.65 -18.52 -6.43
C ALA A 199 24.26 -18.10 -5.89
N GLY A 200 24.15 -17.89 -4.56
CA GLY A 200 22.90 -17.44 -3.96
C GLY A 200 22.46 -16.06 -4.42
N LEU A 201 23.39 -15.11 -4.53
CA LEU A 201 23.12 -13.77 -5.06
C LEU A 201 22.76 -13.82 -6.55
N ALA A 202 23.44 -14.65 -7.34
CA ALA A 202 23.11 -14.83 -8.75
C ALA A 202 21.68 -15.38 -8.92
N ILE A 203 21.31 -16.41 -8.17
CA ILE A 203 19.92 -16.96 -8.17
C ILE A 203 18.92 -15.89 -7.76
N LEU A 204 19.21 -15.12 -6.70
CA LEU A 204 18.34 -14.06 -6.21
C LEU A 204 18.11 -12.99 -7.28
N PHE A 205 19.18 -12.41 -7.82
CA PHE A 205 19.05 -11.30 -8.77
C PHE A 205 18.50 -11.73 -10.12
N VAL A 206 18.95 -12.87 -10.66
CA VAL A 206 18.42 -13.40 -11.92
C VAL A 206 16.94 -13.77 -11.75
N GLY A 207 16.59 -14.44 -10.65
CA GLY A 207 15.21 -14.83 -10.37
C GLY A 207 14.30 -13.62 -10.18
N ALA A 208 14.69 -12.66 -9.33
CA ALA A 208 13.90 -11.46 -9.07
C ALA A 208 13.71 -10.61 -10.34
N PHE A 209 14.77 -10.44 -11.14
CA PHE A 209 14.70 -9.70 -12.39
C PHE A 209 13.84 -10.42 -13.44
N ALA A 210 13.96 -11.75 -13.56
CA ALA A 210 13.13 -12.53 -14.47
C ALA A 210 11.63 -12.43 -14.10
N MET A 211 11.29 -12.55 -12.82
CA MET A 211 9.90 -12.41 -12.34
C MET A 211 9.37 -10.99 -12.56
N HIS A 212 10.19 -9.97 -12.31
CA HIS A 212 9.80 -8.59 -12.57
C HIS A 212 9.54 -8.33 -14.06
N ASN A 213 10.47 -8.74 -14.95
CA ASN A 213 10.30 -8.57 -16.38
C ASN A 213 9.12 -9.36 -16.95
N TRP A 214 8.85 -10.54 -16.40
CA TRP A 214 7.70 -11.34 -16.81
C TRP A 214 6.40 -10.59 -16.48
N ASP A 215 6.28 -10.01 -15.31
CA ASP A 215 5.13 -9.19 -14.90
C ASP A 215 4.96 -7.97 -15.82
N GLN A 216 6.06 -7.24 -16.12
CA GLN A 216 6.00 -6.08 -17.01
C GLN A 216 5.53 -6.45 -18.44
N LYS A 217 5.83 -7.65 -18.92
CA LYS A 217 5.36 -8.12 -20.25
C LYS A 217 3.85 -8.32 -20.31
N ILE A 218 3.20 -8.67 -19.21
CA ILE A 218 1.73 -8.81 -19.15
C ILE A 218 1.07 -7.50 -19.54
N TYR A 219 1.55 -6.37 -19.01
CA TYR A 219 0.98 -5.05 -19.26
C TYR A 219 1.43 -4.41 -20.58
N GLN A 220 2.23 -5.12 -21.39
CA GLN A 220 2.52 -4.74 -22.79
C GLN A 220 1.47 -5.26 -23.76
N ALA A 221 0.52 -6.08 -23.33
CA ALA A 221 -0.59 -6.53 -24.16
C ALA A 221 -1.45 -5.34 -24.62
N PRO A 222 -1.96 -5.36 -25.87
CA PRO A 222 -2.70 -4.23 -26.44
C PRO A 222 -3.90 -3.78 -25.60
N GLU A 223 -4.54 -4.70 -24.90
CA GLU A 223 -5.68 -4.43 -24.01
C GLU A 223 -5.34 -3.53 -22.81
N TYR A 224 -4.05 -3.42 -22.44
CA TYR A 224 -3.56 -2.56 -21.36
C TYR A 224 -2.94 -1.24 -21.87
N ALA A 225 -2.93 -0.97 -23.19
CA ALA A 225 -2.19 0.16 -23.74
C ALA A 225 -2.64 1.50 -23.16
N ASP A 226 -3.94 1.78 -23.14
CA ASP A 226 -4.50 3.02 -22.58
C ASP A 226 -4.36 3.07 -21.07
N PHE A 227 -4.57 1.93 -20.39
CA PHE A 227 -4.35 1.81 -18.96
C PHE A 227 -2.91 2.19 -18.56
N VAL A 228 -1.90 1.66 -19.25
CA VAL A 228 -0.49 1.95 -18.96
C VAL A 228 -0.16 3.43 -19.21
N LYS A 229 -0.63 3.99 -20.33
CA LYS A 229 -0.48 5.41 -20.64
C LYS A 229 -1.15 6.30 -19.58
N PHE A 230 -2.34 5.94 -19.12
CA PHE A 230 -3.11 6.68 -18.13
C PHE A 230 -2.42 6.79 -16.77
N GLN A 231 -1.62 5.78 -16.35
CA GLN A 231 -1.02 5.75 -15.02
C GLN A 231 -0.09 6.95 -14.73
N GLY A 232 0.63 7.44 -15.73
CA GLY A 232 1.51 8.61 -15.58
C GLY A 232 0.76 9.90 -15.25
N PRO A 233 -0.17 10.35 -16.11
CA PRO A 233 -1.03 11.50 -15.84
C PRO A 233 -1.80 11.39 -14.52
N ARG A 234 -2.41 10.24 -14.25
CA ARG A 234 -3.14 9.99 -13.00
C ARG A 234 -2.28 10.29 -11.75
N VAL A 235 -1.05 9.78 -11.71
CA VAL A 235 -0.12 10.06 -10.59
C VAL A 235 0.20 11.55 -10.51
N THR A 236 0.34 12.21 -11.66
CA THR A 236 0.66 13.63 -11.71
C THR A 236 -0.47 14.48 -11.15
N PHE A 237 -1.70 14.23 -11.50
CA PHE A 237 -2.86 14.98 -10.98
C PHE A 237 -3.20 14.61 -9.54
N GLY A 238 -3.24 13.33 -9.21
CA GLY A 238 -3.70 12.86 -7.91
C GLY A 238 -2.71 13.03 -6.77
N ASP A 239 -1.41 12.82 -7.02
CA ASP A 239 -0.39 12.84 -5.96
C ASP A 239 0.33 14.20 -5.85
N ASN A 240 0.00 15.19 -6.69
CA ASN A 240 0.87 16.31 -6.99
C ASN A 240 0.31 17.70 -6.60
N GLY A 241 -0.18 17.86 -5.36
CA GLY A 241 -0.90 19.06 -4.91
C GLY A 241 -0.11 20.36 -4.69
N ASN A 242 1.21 20.39 -4.72
CA ASN A 242 2.03 21.58 -4.36
C ASN A 242 2.68 22.27 -5.56
N TYR A 243 1.93 22.95 -6.39
CA TYR A 243 2.42 23.79 -7.50
C TYR A 243 1.64 25.10 -7.57
N ASN A 244 2.14 26.07 -8.36
CA ASN A 244 1.41 27.31 -8.60
C ASN A 244 0.23 27.03 -9.56
N GLN A 245 -0.95 26.84 -8.99
CA GLN A 245 -2.16 26.49 -9.74
C GLN A 245 -2.51 27.57 -10.79
N ASN A 246 -2.36 28.86 -10.46
CA ASN A 246 -2.73 29.94 -11.38
C ASN A 246 -1.90 29.91 -12.68
N ALA A 247 -0.57 29.73 -12.56
CA ALA A 247 0.28 29.63 -13.76
C ALA A 247 -0.08 28.42 -14.62
N VAL A 248 -0.40 27.26 -13.99
CA VAL A 248 -0.80 26.06 -14.72
C VAL A 248 -2.18 26.22 -15.35
N TYR A 249 -3.08 26.98 -14.75
CA TYR A 249 -4.40 27.27 -15.33
C TYR A 249 -4.31 28.15 -16.57
N GLU A 250 -3.45 29.18 -16.56
CA GLU A 250 -3.18 30.02 -17.74
C GLU A 250 -2.64 29.18 -18.90
N ASP A 251 -1.63 28.32 -18.64
CA ASP A 251 -1.10 27.40 -19.65
C ASP A 251 -2.15 26.39 -20.14
N ALA A 252 -3.08 25.95 -19.27
CA ALA A 252 -4.16 25.04 -19.63
C ALA A 252 -5.21 25.69 -20.53
N GLU A 253 -5.51 26.98 -20.33
CA GLU A 253 -6.44 27.74 -21.16
C GLU A 253 -5.92 27.89 -22.61
N GLU A 254 -4.60 28.02 -22.80
CA GLU A 254 -3.97 27.99 -24.13
C GLU A 254 -4.18 26.65 -24.86
N LEU A 255 -4.40 25.57 -24.09
CA LEU A 255 -4.71 24.23 -24.62
C LEU A 255 -6.22 23.94 -24.74
N GLY A 256 -7.07 24.92 -24.48
CA GLY A 256 -8.54 24.81 -24.57
C GLY A 256 -9.24 24.26 -23.35
N LEU A 257 -8.54 24.18 -22.19
CA LEU A 257 -9.14 23.80 -20.92
C LEU A 257 -9.35 25.03 -20.03
N SER A 258 -10.54 25.18 -19.47
CA SER A 258 -10.75 26.17 -18.42
C SER A 258 -10.04 25.77 -17.12
N GLY A 259 -9.77 26.73 -16.24
CA GLY A 259 -9.25 26.45 -14.91
C GLY A 259 -10.17 25.49 -14.09
N LYS A 260 -11.49 25.55 -14.34
CA LYS A 260 -12.45 24.62 -13.71
C LYS A 260 -12.28 23.19 -14.22
N ASP A 261 -12.03 22.98 -15.52
CA ASP A 261 -11.76 21.65 -16.08
C ASP A 261 -10.48 21.06 -15.50
N PHE A 262 -9.45 21.90 -15.42
CA PHE A 262 -8.18 21.48 -14.83
C PHE A 262 -8.33 21.13 -13.34
N HIS A 263 -9.17 21.87 -12.60
CA HIS A 263 -9.49 21.54 -11.22
C HIS A 263 -10.16 20.16 -11.09
N MET A 264 -11.06 19.79 -12.02
CA MET A 264 -11.66 18.45 -12.02
C MET A 264 -10.61 17.35 -12.13
N LEU A 265 -9.55 17.54 -12.94
CA LEU A 265 -8.45 16.58 -13.03
C LEU A 265 -7.73 16.38 -11.69
N THR A 266 -7.54 17.45 -10.92
CA THR A 266 -6.90 17.39 -9.58
C THR A 266 -7.82 16.77 -8.53
N GLU A 267 -9.13 16.76 -8.77
CA GLU A 267 -10.15 16.10 -7.94
C GLU A 267 -10.49 14.68 -8.42
N TRP A 268 -9.61 14.08 -9.21
CA TRP A 268 -9.72 12.71 -9.71
C TRP A 268 -10.92 12.45 -10.65
N VAL A 269 -11.39 13.46 -11.37
CA VAL A 269 -12.35 13.29 -12.47
C VAL A 269 -11.56 13.23 -13.78
N LEU A 270 -11.15 12.02 -14.17
CA LEU A 270 -10.16 11.76 -15.22
C LEU A 270 -10.68 10.88 -16.36
N TYR A 271 -11.83 10.21 -16.18
CA TYR A 271 -12.28 9.20 -17.12
C TYR A 271 -13.24 9.78 -18.16
N ASP A 272 -12.68 10.50 -19.11
CA ASP A 272 -13.33 11.02 -20.30
C ASP A 272 -12.52 10.62 -21.54
N THR A 273 -13.17 10.11 -22.56
CA THR A 273 -12.48 9.57 -23.75
C THR A 273 -12.25 10.60 -24.86
N GLU A 274 -12.80 11.81 -24.72
CA GLU A 274 -12.69 12.90 -25.70
C GLU A 274 -11.85 14.06 -25.16
N VAL A 275 -12.38 14.87 -24.24
CA VAL A 275 -11.68 16.06 -23.68
C VAL A 275 -10.49 15.64 -22.82
N PHE A 276 -10.70 14.66 -21.92
CA PHE A 276 -9.66 14.08 -21.09
C PHE A 276 -9.15 12.75 -21.65
N SER A 277 -9.09 12.63 -23.00
CA SER A 277 -8.49 11.46 -23.62
C SER A 277 -7.09 11.19 -23.05
N VAL A 278 -6.64 9.93 -23.08
CA VAL A 278 -5.34 9.56 -22.51
C VAL A 278 -4.20 10.41 -23.07
N ASP A 279 -4.26 10.74 -24.38
CA ASP A 279 -3.24 11.61 -25.02
C ASP A 279 -3.35 13.07 -24.56
N SER A 280 -4.57 13.57 -24.34
CA SER A 280 -4.80 14.91 -23.77
C SER A 280 -4.32 14.97 -22.33
N LEU A 281 -4.61 13.95 -21.51
CA LEU A 281 -4.13 13.86 -20.13
C LEU A 281 -2.60 13.88 -20.02
N VAL A 282 -1.88 13.26 -20.96
CA VAL A 282 -0.41 13.33 -21.03
C VAL A 282 0.05 14.77 -21.27
N LYS A 283 -0.61 15.50 -22.18
CA LYS A 283 -0.29 16.93 -22.44
C LYS A 283 -0.57 17.78 -21.22
N TYR A 284 -1.74 17.65 -20.61
CA TYR A 284 -2.10 18.45 -19.42
C TYR A 284 -1.23 18.12 -18.22
N ALA A 285 -0.86 16.87 -18.01
CA ALA A 285 0.06 16.47 -16.96
C ALA A 285 1.46 17.09 -17.13
N SER A 286 1.88 17.37 -18.38
CA SER A 286 3.18 18.01 -18.66
C SER A 286 3.24 19.47 -18.21
N LEU A 287 2.12 20.16 -18.03
CA LEU A 287 2.03 21.51 -17.48
C LEU A 287 2.40 21.56 -15.99
N ILE A 288 2.16 20.44 -15.26
CA ILE A 288 2.47 20.36 -13.85
C ILE A 288 3.98 20.15 -13.67
N PRO A 289 4.69 21.06 -12.99
CA PRO A 289 6.12 20.92 -12.76
C PRO A 289 6.43 19.60 -12.02
N PRO A 290 7.42 18.82 -12.48
CA PRO A 290 7.80 17.59 -11.80
C PRO A 290 8.23 17.87 -10.34
N TYR A 291 7.99 16.93 -9.43
CA TYR A 291 8.34 17.06 -8.01
C TYR A 291 9.75 17.58 -7.75
N ARG A 292 10.75 17.05 -8.47
CA ARG A 292 12.16 17.46 -8.33
C ARG A 292 12.40 18.94 -8.54
N ASN A 293 11.58 19.63 -9.35
CA ASN A 293 11.73 21.05 -9.63
C ASN A 293 11.17 21.95 -8.52
N ARG A 294 10.49 21.34 -7.53
CA ARG A 294 9.89 22.05 -6.38
C ARG A 294 10.81 22.10 -5.19
N ILE A 295 11.89 21.31 -5.20
CA ILE A 295 12.88 21.32 -4.14
C ILE A 295 13.93 22.36 -4.50
N THR A 296 13.76 23.56 -3.97
CA THR A 296 14.73 24.63 -4.07
C THR A 296 15.74 24.51 -2.92
N LYS A 297 16.93 25.12 -3.10
CA LYS A 297 17.96 25.20 -2.05
C LYS A 297 17.41 25.81 -0.75
N GLU A 298 16.43 26.71 -0.88
CA GLU A 298 15.77 27.41 0.23
C GLU A 298 14.82 26.48 1.01
N ASN A 299 14.18 25.51 0.33
CA ASN A 299 13.23 24.56 0.94
C ASN A 299 13.89 23.32 1.55
N ILE A 300 15.12 22.98 1.18
CA ILE A 300 15.83 21.81 1.69
C ILE A 300 15.90 21.76 3.23
N PRO A 301 16.33 22.82 3.95
CA PRO A 301 16.40 22.77 5.40
C PRO A 301 15.04 22.54 6.05
N ARG A 302 13.99 23.17 5.54
CA ARG A 302 12.62 23.01 6.04
C ARG A 302 12.11 21.59 5.81
N ASN A 303 12.37 21.02 4.64
CA ASN A 303 11.96 19.66 4.31
C ASN A 303 12.69 18.61 5.16
N LEU A 304 13.98 18.82 5.41
CA LEU A 304 14.77 17.96 6.30
C LEU A 304 14.29 18.05 7.76
N LEU A 305 13.97 19.25 8.26
CA LEU A 305 13.41 19.42 9.61
C LEU A 305 12.03 18.75 9.73
N ASN A 306 11.19 18.86 8.71
CA ASN A 306 9.90 18.18 8.68
C ASN A 306 10.06 16.66 8.66
N ALA A 307 10.99 16.13 7.86
CA ALA A 307 11.29 14.70 7.82
C ALA A 307 11.86 14.20 9.16
N LEU A 308 12.76 14.95 9.77
CA LEU A 308 13.27 14.62 11.09
C LEU A 308 12.15 14.66 12.14
N GLY A 309 11.27 15.66 12.10
CA GLY A 309 10.10 15.75 12.99
C GLY A 309 9.15 14.55 12.82
N LYS A 310 8.91 14.10 11.59
CA LYS A 310 8.14 12.89 11.31
C LYS A 310 8.83 11.62 11.80
N ALA A 311 10.14 11.49 11.55
CA ALA A 311 10.93 10.36 12.03
C ALA A 311 10.89 10.25 13.56
N LEU A 312 11.05 11.36 14.28
CA LEU A 312 10.99 11.40 15.75
C LEU A 312 9.61 10.99 16.32
N ARG A 313 8.54 11.13 15.54
CA ARG A 313 7.20 10.64 15.91
C ARG A 313 6.99 9.16 15.58
N SER A 314 7.87 8.57 14.77
CA SER A 314 7.76 7.16 14.36
C SER A 314 8.20 6.22 15.50
N PRO A 315 7.39 5.21 15.88
CA PRO A 315 7.81 4.17 16.81
C PRO A 315 9.08 3.45 16.37
N LEU A 316 9.32 3.37 15.05
CA LEU A 316 10.48 2.73 14.44
C LEU A 316 11.79 3.44 14.73
N PHE A 317 11.80 4.77 14.70
CA PHE A 317 12.96 5.56 15.09
C PHE A 317 13.33 5.28 16.56
N TRP A 318 12.35 5.29 17.44
CA TRP A 318 12.58 5.02 18.87
C TRP A 318 13.02 3.59 19.13
N THR A 319 12.48 2.62 18.39
CA THR A 319 12.94 1.23 18.43
C THR A 319 14.41 1.15 18.01
N TRP A 320 14.77 1.76 16.89
CA TRP A 320 16.16 1.83 16.43
C TRP A 320 17.06 2.51 17.47
N PHE A 321 16.63 3.63 18.05
CA PHE A 321 17.37 4.37 19.06
C PHE A 321 17.60 3.55 20.35
N ILE A 322 16.56 2.90 20.87
CA ILE A 322 16.67 2.02 22.05
C ILE A 322 17.62 0.86 21.77
N LEU A 323 17.52 0.24 20.59
CA LEU A 323 18.45 -0.82 20.20
C LEU A 323 19.89 -0.32 20.08
N CYS A 324 20.10 0.89 19.58
CA CYS A 324 21.42 1.53 19.57
C CYS A 324 21.99 1.68 20.99
N LEU A 325 21.19 2.15 21.94
CA LEU A 325 21.62 2.28 23.36
C LEU A 325 21.99 0.92 23.96
N LEU A 326 21.17 -0.11 23.71
CA LEU A 326 21.43 -1.47 24.19
C LEU A 326 22.73 -2.05 23.60
N ILE A 327 22.94 -1.87 22.30
CA ILE A 327 24.15 -2.35 21.62
C ILE A 327 25.38 -1.56 22.10
N TYR A 328 25.26 -0.24 22.24
CA TYR A 328 26.34 0.59 22.77
C TYR A 328 26.74 0.16 24.20
N ALA A 329 25.76 -0.12 25.06
CA ALA A 329 25.99 -0.58 26.42
C ALA A 329 26.64 -1.99 26.48
N THR A 330 26.30 -2.88 25.52
CA THR A 330 26.72 -4.29 25.54
C THR A 330 27.94 -4.60 24.67
N ASN A 331 28.13 -3.86 23.56
CA ASN A 331 29.19 -4.15 22.58
C ASN A 331 29.72 -2.90 21.88
N ARG A 332 30.52 -2.11 22.56
CA ARG A 332 31.10 -0.86 22.06
C ARG A 332 31.93 -0.98 20.78
N LYS A 333 32.42 -2.17 20.43
CA LYS A 333 33.33 -2.35 19.28
C LYS A 333 32.58 -2.32 17.92
N ARG A 334 31.25 -2.40 17.89
CA ARG A 334 30.45 -2.51 16.66
C ARG A 334 29.46 -1.35 16.44
N TYR A 335 29.63 -0.24 17.13
CA TYR A 335 28.77 0.93 16.97
C TYR A 335 28.82 1.56 15.57
N MET A 336 29.87 1.34 14.80
CA MET A 336 30.00 1.83 13.42
C MET A 336 28.86 1.34 12.53
N ASN A 337 28.41 0.10 12.72
CA ASN A 337 27.30 -0.47 11.95
C ASN A 337 26.00 0.32 12.15
N LEU A 338 25.75 0.78 13.36
CA LEU A 338 24.58 1.57 13.72
C LEU A 338 24.61 2.93 13.02
N TRP A 339 25.77 3.60 13.07
CA TRP A 339 25.95 4.88 12.39
C TRP A 339 25.81 4.78 10.87
N LEU A 340 26.34 3.72 10.26
CA LEU A 340 26.19 3.50 8.81
C LEU A 340 24.75 3.13 8.43
N SER A 341 24.04 2.37 9.25
CA SER A 341 22.61 2.11 9.05
C SER A 341 21.80 3.41 9.15
N LEU A 342 22.08 4.26 10.14
CA LEU A 342 21.44 5.57 10.26
C LEU A 342 21.77 6.47 9.07
N ALA A 343 23.03 6.54 8.66
CA ALA A 343 23.43 7.32 7.49
C ALA A 343 22.72 6.84 6.22
N THR A 344 22.52 5.53 6.07
CA THR A 344 21.76 4.95 4.96
C THR A 344 20.29 5.37 5.01
N VAL A 345 19.62 5.30 6.18
CA VAL A 345 18.24 5.80 6.33
C VAL A 345 18.16 7.26 5.93
N LEU A 346 19.04 8.11 6.50
CA LEU A 346 19.04 9.55 6.22
C LEU A 346 19.30 9.86 4.75
N ALA A 347 20.22 9.12 4.09
CA ALA A 347 20.50 9.29 2.67
C ALA A 347 19.28 8.92 1.80
N LEU A 348 18.58 7.82 2.12
CA LEU A 348 17.38 7.41 1.40
C LEU A 348 16.20 8.36 1.64
N VAL A 349 16.02 8.83 2.87
CA VAL A 349 15.03 9.86 3.20
C VAL A 349 15.33 11.16 2.45
N ALA A 350 16.59 11.60 2.44
CA ALA A 350 17.00 12.79 1.69
C ALA A 350 16.77 12.62 0.17
N TYR A 351 17.06 11.44 -0.37
CA TYR A 351 16.74 11.13 -1.78
C TYR A 351 15.25 11.23 -2.07
N LEU A 352 14.39 10.61 -1.26
CA LEU A 352 12.94 10.68 -1.46
C LEU A 352 12.38 12.09 -1.28
N LEU A 353 12.93 12.86 -0.36
CA LEU A 353 12.60 14.29 -0.25
C LEU A 353 13.02 15.05 -1.50
N ALA A 354 14.22 14.76 -2.04
CA ALA A 354 14.72 15.41 -3.25
C ALA A 354 13.87 15.13 -4.49
N ILE A 355 13.24 13.96 -4.57
CA ILE A 355 12.25 13.66 -5.61
C ILE A 355 10.81 14.04 -5.23
N GLY A 356 10.59 14.59 -4.02
CA GLY A 356 9.31 15.12 -3.56
C GLY A 356 8.28 14.06 -3.13
N ARG A 357 8.69 12.82 -2.88
CA ARG A 357 7.77 11.72 -2.57
C ARG A 357 8.22 10.89 -1.37
N LEU A 358 8.13 11.46 -0.18
CA LEU A 358 8.32 10.72 1.07
C LEU A 358 6.97 10.35 1.67
N VAL A 359 6.64 9.05 1.63
CA VAL A 359 5.43 8.49 2.24
C VAL A 359 5.79 7.56 3.40
N TYR A 360 4.96 7.53 4.45
CA TYR A 360 5.26 6.79 5.68
C TYR A 360 5.53 5.30 5.46
N ARG A 361 4.72 4.61 4.65
CA ARG A 361 4.89 3.17 4.35
C ARG A 361 6.25 2.82 3.74
N VAL A 362 6.89 3.78 3.07
CA VAL A 362 8.24 3.64 2.50
C VAL A 362 9.30 3.99 3.54
N GLU A 363 9.12 5.09 4.27
CA GLU A 363 10.02 5.50 5.36
C GLU A 363 10.09 4.45 6.44
N SER A 364 8.95 3.89 6.85
CA SER A 364 8.88 2.79 7.83
C SER A 364 9.68 1.57 7.37
N GLY A 365 9.68 1.27 6.07
CA GLY A 365 10.51 0.23 5.48
C GLY A 365 12.01 0.46 5.70
N PHE A 366 12.50 1.68 5.55
CA PHE A 366 13.92 1.99 5.82
C PHE A 366 14.31 1.73 7.27
N TRP A 367 13.51 2.21 8.21
CA TRP A 367 13.74 1.96 9.64
C TRP A 367 13.66 0.48 9.97
N LEU A 368 12.72 -0.24 9.37
CA LEU A 368 12.57 -1.68 9.51
C LEU A 368 13.84 -2.43 9.06
N TYR A 369 14.36 -2.14 7.86
CA TYR A 369 15.60 -2.73 7.37
C TYR A 369 16.79 -2.40 8.27
N ALA A 370 16.91 -1.15 8.72
CA ALA A 370 17.96 -0.72 9.62
C ALA A 370 17.93 -1.50 10.95
N VAL A 371 16.74 -1.69 11.52
CA VAL A 371 16.56 -2.44 12.78
C VAL A 371 16.83 -3.92 12.59
N VAL A 372 16.18 -4.54 11.60
CA VAL A 372 16.23 -6.00 11.39
C VAL A 372 17.64 -6.46 11.03
N LEU A 373 18.35 -5.72 10.17
CA LEU A 373 19.68 -6.12 9.71
C LEU A 373 20.80 -5.69 10.66
N ALA A 374 20.55 -4.71 11.52
CA ALA A 374 21.54 -4.28 12.52
C ALA A 374 21.66 -5.26 13.69
N VAL A 375 20.54 -5.55 14.36
CA VAL A 375 20.52 -6.24 15.66
C VAL A 375 21.18 -7.64 15.65
N PRO A 376 20.81 -8.55 14.74
CA PRO A 376 21.33 -9.92 14.78
C PRO A 376 22.79 -10.06 14.34
N LEU A 377 23.37 -9.02 13.73
CA LEU A 377 24.74 -9.01 13.26
C LEU A 377 25.74 -8.56 14.33
N PHE A 378 25.27 -8.00 15.46
CA PHE A 378 26.11 -7.42 16.50
C PHE A 378 26.68 -8.42 17.54
N GLY A 379 26.26 -9.67 17.49
CA GLY A 379 26.75 -10.67 18.41
C GLY A 379 25.79 -10.93 19.58
N ARG A 380 26.28 -11.69 20.56
CA ARG A 380 25.45 -12.09 21.71
C ARG A 380 25.35 -10.94 22.72
N PHE A 381 24.14 -10.71 23.23
CA PHE A 381 23.96 -9.82 24.39
C PHE A 381 24.53 -10.50 25.65
N THR A 382 25.32 -9.75 26.40
CA THR A 382 25.99 -10.22 27.60
C THR A 382 25.28 -9.85 28.90
N LEU A 383 24.30 -8.93 28.84
CA LEU A 383 23.52 -8.55 30.01
C LEU A 383 22.62 -9.71 30.46
N ASP A 384 22.81 -10.17 31.69
CA ASP A 384 21.92 -11.15 32.30
C ASP A 384 20.79 -10.46 33.04
N ILE A 385 19.55 -10.89 32.78
CA ILE A 385 18.35 -10.39 33.44
C ILE A 385 17.61 -11.54 34.15
N PRO A 386 17.07 -11.30 35.37
CA PRO A 386 16.28 -12.28 36.07
C PRO A 386 15.08 -12.75 35.23
N ARG A 387 14.77 -14.07 35.28
CA ARG A 387 13.61 -14.63 34.52
C ARG A 387 12.30 -13.93 34.88
N LYS A 388 12.06 -13.61 36.16
CA LYS A 388 10.86 -12.91 36.61
C LYS A 388 10.73 -11.55 35.94
N LEU A 389 11.83 -10.78 35.87
CA LEU A 389 11.84 -9.47 35.19
C LEU A 389 11.56 -9.62 33.68
N ALA A 390 12.13 -10.63 33.01
CA ALA A 390 11.85 -10.91 31.59
C ALA A 390 10.37 -11.15 31.34
N TYR A 391 9.73 -12.00 32.14
CA TYR A 391 8.29 -12.26 32.01
C TYR A 391 7.44 -11.03 32.34
N SER A 392 7.83 -10.24 33.35
CA SER A 392 7.13 -8.98 33.66
C SER A 392 7.18 -7.99 32.50
N ILE A 393 8.34 -7.86 31.84
CA ILE A 393 8.49 -6.99 30.66
C ILE A 393 7.57 -7.47 29.52
N ILE A 394 7.53 -8.77 29.22
CA ILE A 394 6.65 -9.33 28.17
C ILE A 394 5.17 -9.10 28.54
N ALA A 395 4.81 -9.27 29.80
CA ALA A 395 3.44 -9.03 30.27
C ALA A 395 3.01 -7.56 30.10
N VAL A 396 3.90 -6.62 30.47
CA VAL A 396 3.65 -5.17 30.29
C VAL A 396 3.50 -4.84 28.80
N ILE A 397 4.36 -5.39 27.95
CA ILE A 397 4.26 -5.22 26.48
C ILE A 397 2.92 -5.76 25.99
N ALA A 398 2.51 -6.95 26.42
CA ALA A 398 1.23 -7.55 26.01
C ALA A 398 0.03 -6.69 26.44
N VAL A 399 -0.01 -6.21 27.68
CA VAL A 399 -1.08 -5.34 28.19
C VAL A 399 -1.15 -4.02 27.40
N ALA A 400 0.00 -3.37 27.14
CA ALA A 400 0.06 -2.15 26.34
C ALA A 400 -0.48 -2.38 24.92
N ASN A 401 -0.18 -3.54 24.33
CA ASN A 401 -0.68 -3.88 22.98
C ASN A 401 -2.18 -4.18 22.97
N VAL A 402 -2.73 -4.83 24.00
CA VAL A 402 -4.19 -5.01 24.10
C VAL A 402 -4.90 -3.67 24.06
N PHE A 403 -4.40 -2.67 24.80
CA PHE A 403 -4.96 -1.33 24.78
C PHE A 403 -4.87 -0.68 23.38
N ILE A 404 -3.70 -0.77 22.72
CA ILE A 404 -3.50 -0.23 21.36
C ILE A 404 -4.43 -0.93 20.36
N TYR A 405 -4.59 -2.25 20.46
CA TYR A 405 -5.42 -3.01 19.54
C TYR A 405 -6.91 -2.73 19.74
N ALA A 406 -7.35 -2.63 20.97
CA ALA A 406 -8.74 -2.32 21.30
C ALA A 406 -9.19 -0.93 20.78
N THR A 407 -8.24 0.01 20.66
CA THR A 407 -8.51 1.35 20.11
C THR A 407 -8.29 1.44 18.59
N SER A 408 -7.82 0.38 17.94
CA SER A 408 -7.48 0.38 16.51
C SER A 408 -8.70 0.51 15.57
N GLY A 409 -9.90 0.19 16.05
CA GLY A 409 -11.16 0.39 15.31
C GLY A 409 -11.43 1.87 15.04
N GLU A 410 -11.03 2.73 15.95
CA GLU A 410 -11.26 4.18 15.87
C GLU A 410 -10.09 4.94 15.23
N MET A 411 -8.87 4.42 15.40
CA MET A 411 -7.67 5.12 14.95
C MET A 411 -6.72 4.20 14.18
N VAL A 412 -6.26 4.65 13.03
CA VAL A 412 -5.22 3.97 12.24
C VAL A 412 -4.11 4.92 11.87
N ARG A 413 -2.93 4.35 11.64
CA ARG A 413 -1.82 5.09 11.08
C ARG A 413 -1.99 5.22 9.57
N ASP A 414 -2.06 6.46 9.09
CA ASP A 414 -2.10 6.73 7.66
C ASP A 414 -0.80 6.26 6.99
N PRO A 415 -0.87 5.36 6.00
CA PRO A 415 0.32 4.83 5.33
C PRO A 415 1.06 5.86 4.48
N ASN A 416 0.46 7.01 4.19
CA ASN A 416 1.08 8.09 3.45
C ASN A 416 1.72 9.13 4.37
N SER A 417 0.95 9.67 5.33
CA SER A 417 1.44 10.72 6.23
C SER A 417 2.14 10.19 7.48
N GLY A 418 1.85 8.97 7.91
CA GLY A 418 2.32 8.39 9.17
C GLY A 418 1.62 8.96 10.41
N GLU A 419 0.64 9.80 10.24
CA GLU A 419 -0.14 10.36 11.34
C GLU A 419 -1.25 9.39 11.77
N MET A 420 -1.52 9.35 13.07
CA MET A 420 -2.70 8.64 13.57
C MET A 420 -3.93 9.47 13.20
N ARG A 421 -4.86 8.86 12.52
CA ARG A 421 -6.14 9.49 12.18
C ARG A 421 -7.29 8.57 12.52
N THR A 422 -8.42 9.15 12.86
CA THR A 422 -9.68 8.43 12.94
C THR A 422 -10.08 7.97 11.54
N LEU A 423 -10.34 6.68 11.38
CA LEU A 423 -11.00 6.16 10.16
C LEU A 423 -12.50 6.45 10.18
N ALA A 424 -13.08 6.57 11.38
CA ALA A 424 -14.41 7.04 11.54
C ALA A 424 -14.47 8.53 11.11
N ILE A 425 -14.63 8.75 9.83
CA ILE A 425 -15.46 9.85 9.40
C ILE A 425 -16.77 9.58 10.14
N GLU A 426 -17.35 10.58 10.81
CA GLU A 426 -18.74 10.49 11.30
C GLU A 426 -19.63 10.28 10.07
N ASP A 427 -19.64 9.08 9.57
CA ASP A 427 -20.40 8.68 8.39
C ASP A 427 -21.62 7.92 8.88
N THR A 428 -22.75 8.59 8.84
CA THR A 428 -24.04 8.03 9.22
C THR A 428 -24.68 7.18 8.11
N THR A 429 -23.94 6.92 7.03
CA THR A 429 -24.44 6.20 5.87
C THR A 429 -24.65 4.71 6.19
N ASP A 430 -25.85 4.22 5.95
CA ASP A 430 -26.13 2.78 5.96
C ASP A 430 -25.74 2.17 4.60
N TYR A 431 -24.54 1.62 4.54
CA TYR A 431 -24.02 1.01 3.32
C TYR A 431 -24.78 -0.24 2.88
N THR A 432 -25.49 -0.92 3.77
CA THR A 432 -26.38 -2.01 3.38
C THR A 432 -27.49 -1.48 2.47
N GLN A 433 -28.13 -0.37 2.86
CA GLN A 433 -29.13 0.29 2.02
C GLN A 433 -28.55 0.82 0.70
N VAL A 434 -27.31 1.31 0.70
CA VAL A 434 -26.63 1.77 -0.52
C VAL A 434 -26.46 0.61 -1.50
N PHE A 435 -25.95 -0.52 -1.04
CA PHE A 435 -25.77 -1.70 -1.90
C PHE A 435 -27.10 -2.30 -2.33
N ASP A 436 -28.09 -2.39 -1.45
CA ASP A 436 -29.45 -2.83 -1.79
C ASP A 436 -30.06 -1.94 -2.88
N TYR A 437 -29.87 -0.62 -2.79
CA TYR A 437 -30.36 0.31 -3.83
C TYR A 437 -29.68 0.08 -5.17
N ILE A 438 -28.38 -0.19 -5.19
CA ILE A 438 -27.61 -0.52 -6.40
C ILE A 438 -28.06 -1.87 -6.98
N ASP A 439 -28.22 -2.88 -6.13
CA ASP A 439 -28.54 -4.26 -6.55
C ASP A 439 -29.97 -4.40 -7.07
N ASN A 440 -30.89 -3.59 -6.56
CA ASN A 440 -32.26 -3.52 -7.06
C ASN A 440 -32.41 -2.84 -8.46
N GLN A 441 -31.32 -2.33 -9.04
CA GLN A 441 -31.31 -1.69 -10.35
C GLN A 441 -30.27 -2.34 -11.27
N PRO A 442 -30.49 -3.60 -11.71
CA PRO A 442 -29.52 -4.37 -12.48
C PRO A 442 -29.22 -3.80 -13.87
N ASP A 443 -30.10 -2.96 -14.42
CA ASP A 443 -30.01 -2.29 -15.70
C ASP A 443 -29.25 -0.95 -15.65
N LYS A 444 -28.80 -0.51 -14.45
CA LYS A 444 -28.09 0.76 -14.27
C LYS A 444 -26.59 0.56 -14.04
N MET A 445 -25.83 1.50 -14.61
CA MET A 445 -24.41 1.72 -14.29
C MET A 445 -24.30 2.87 -13.30
N PHE A 446 -23.49 2.70 -12.27
CA PHE A 446 -23.23 3.69 -11.22
C PHE A 446 -21.83 4.25 -11.38
N LEU A 447 -21.72 5.55 -11.67
CA LEU A 447 -20.45 6.25 -11.83
C LEU A 447 -20.13 7.01 -10.54
N LEU A 448 -18.95 6.77 -9.97
CA LEU A 448 -18.59 7.25 -8.63
C LEU A 448 -17.56 8.36 -8.68
N SER A 449 -17.82 9.45 -7.95
CA SER A 449 -16.77 10.40 -7.59
C SER A 449 -15.68 9.72 -6.77
N MET A 450 -14.52 10.35 -6.65
CA MET A 450 -13.45 9.82 -5.79
C MET A 450 -13.90 9.72 -4.32
N ASN A 451 -14.71 10.65 -3.83
CA ASN A 451 -15.27 10.61 -2.48
C ASN A 451 -16.16 9.37 -2.28
N ALA A 452 -17.12 9.14 -3.17
CA ALA A 452 -17.98 7.96 -3.12
C ALA A 452 -17.15 6.67 -3.18
N PHE A 453 -16.18 6.61 -4.07
CA PHE A 453 -15.30 5.47 -4.24
C PHE A 453 -14.48 5.16 -2.97
N MET A 454 -13.91 6.19 -2.32
CA MET A 454 -13.21 6.06 -1.04
C MET A 454 -14.12 5.52 0.06
N ARG A 455 -15.32 6.07 0.18
CA ARG A 455 -16.32 5.64 1.16
C ARG A 455 -16.72 4.19 0.95
N PHE A 456 -16.98 3.78 -0.28
CA PHE A 456 -17.25 2.38 -0.63
C PHE A 456 -16.14 1.44 -0.15
N SER A 457 -14.87 1.83 -0.28
CA SER A 457 -13.75 0.98 0.12
C SER A 457 -13.61 0.81 1.63
N HIS A 458 -14.01 1.82 2.43
CA HIS A 458 -13.88 1.78 3.89
C HIS A 458 -14.99 0.99 4.59
N HIS A 459 -16.15 0.83 3.96
CA HIS A 459 -17.35 0.24 4.59
C HIS A 459 -17.72 -1.13 4.00
N ARG A 460 -16.78 -1.79 3.36
CA ARG A 460 -16.98 -3.11 2.78
C ARG A 460 -16.76 -4.24 3.78
N ASN A 461 -16.95 -5.47 3.29
CA ASN A 461 -16.72 -6.68 4.07
C ASN A 461 -15.34 -6.70 4.73
N PRO A 462 -15.20 -7.37 5.87
CA PRO A 462 -13.89 -7.61 6.46
C PRO A 462 -12.89 -8.18 5.43
N PRO A 463 -11.62 -7.77 5.42
CA PRO A 463 -10.68 -8.10 4.34
C PRO A 463 -10.37 -9.60 4.22
N TYR A 464 -10.69 -10.40 5.23
CA TYR A 464 -10.58 -11.86 5.20
C TYR A 464 -11.76 -12.56 4.49
N LEU A 465 -12.78 -11.82 4.06
CA LEU A 465 -13.87 -12.30 3.21
C LEU A 465 -13.62 -11.86 1.76
N ALA A 466 -13.87 -12.77 0.83
CA ALA A 466 -13.78 -12.49 -0.59
C ALA A 466 -15.04 -11.81 -1.09
N GLU A 467 -14.88 -10.80 -1.93
CA GLU A 467 -15.99 -10.17 -2.63
C GLU A 467 -16.51 -11.11 -3.73
N PRO A 468 -17.83 -11.20 -3.95
CA PRO A 468 -18.40 -12.01 -5.03
C PRO A 468 -17.95 -11.52 -6.42
N ILE A 469 -17.88 -12.44 -7.37
CA ILE A 469 -17.61 -12.11 -8.78
C ILE A 469 -18.70 -11.14 -9.27
N GLY A 470 -18.28 -10.06 -9.93
CA GLY A 470 -19.16 -9.06 -10.51
C GLY A 470 -19.79 -8.06 -9.54
N GLN A 471 -19.50 -8.16 -8.24
CA GLN A 471 -20.09 -7.27 -7.21
C GLN A 471 -19.94 -5.78 -7.55
N TYR A 472 -18.78 -5.38 -8.09
CA TYR A 472 -18.47 -3.98 -8.41
C TYR A 472 -18.44 -3.70 -9.91
N ARG A 473 -18.88 -4.63 -10.75
CA ARG A 473 -18.88 -4.46 -12.19
C ARG A 473 -19.72 -3.27 -12.64
N ARG A 474 -20.77 -2.92 -11.88
CA ARG A 474 -21.68 -1.80 -12.18
C ARG A 474 -21.34 -0.52 -11.41
N THR A 475 -20.20 -0.49 -10.71
CA THR A 475 -19.74 0.68 -9.95
C THR A 475 -18.36 1.10 -10.46
N VAL A 476 -18.30 2.11 -11.31
CA VAL A 476 -17.08 2.57 -11.96
C VAL A 476 -16.70 3.95 -11.45
N SER A 477 -15.45 4.15 -11.06
CA SER A 477 -14.94 5.46 -10.63
C SER A 477 -14.54 6.32 -11.83
N PHE A 478 -14.81 7.64 -11.75
CA PHE A 478 -14.28 8.62 -12.70
C PHE A 478 -12.75 8.78 -12.63
N GLY A 479 -12.11 8.24 -11.61
CA GLY A 479 -10.69 8.42 -11.38
C GLY A 479 -10.03 7.23 -10.71
N TYR A 480 -9.05 7.51 -9.82
CA TYR A 480 -8.19 6.53 -9.19
C TYR A 480 -7.31 5.81 -10.23
N TRP A 481 -6.98 4.52 -10.05
CA TRP A 481 -6.21 3.77 -11.04
C TRP A 481 -7.03 2.76 -11.84
N THR A 482 -8.33 2.70 -11.61
CA THR A 482 -9.24 1.74 -12.27
C THR A 482 -9.70 2.12 -13.68
N PRO A 483 -9.78 3.40 -14.08
CA PRO A 483 -10.09 3.76 -15.47
C PRO A 483 -9.17 3.05 -16.48
N TYR A 484 -9.72 2.70 -17.61
CA TYR A 484 -9.05 1.99 -18.70
C TYR A 484 -8.55 0.57 -18.37
N LEU A 485 -8.90 -0.02 -17.22
CA LEU A 485 -8.72 -1.45 -17.01
C LEU A 485 -9.60 -2.22 -18.00
N PRO A 486 -9.11 -3.32 -18.60
CA PRO A 486 -9.87 -4.09 -19.60
C PRO A 486 -11.25 -4.52 -19.10
N GLU A 487 -11.36 -4.99 -17.85
CA GLU A 487 -12.62 -5.37 -17.23
C GLU A 487 -13.58 -4.19 -17.00
N VAL A 488 -13.05 -3.01 -16.68
CA VAL A 488 -13.84 -1.79 -16.47
C VAL A 488 -14.34 -1.25 -17.81
N THR A 489 -13.46 -1.18 -18.81
CA THR A 489 -13.83 -0.77 -20.18
C THR A 489 -14.89 -1.69 -20.76
N LYS A 490 -14.75 -3.01 -20.56
CA LYS A 490 -15.75 -3.98 -20.98
C LYS A 490 -17.09 -3.78 -20.26
N ALA A 491 -17.06 -3.53 -18.95
CA ALA A 491 -18.27 -3.29 -18.17
C ALA A 491 -19.03 -2.06 -18.68
N LEU A 492 -18.33 -0.95 -18.97
CA LEU A 492 -18.93 0.25 -19.56
C LEU A 492 -19.56 -0.05 -20.93
N ALA A 493 -18.83 -0.72 -21.81
CA ALA A 493 -19.32 -1.10 -23.15
C ALA A 493 -20.57 -2.00 -23.09
N ASP A 494 -20.64 -2.93 -22.14
CA ASP A 494 -21.82 -3.80 -21.94
C ASP A 494 -23.08 -2.99 -21.53
N PHE A 495 -22.92 -1.77 -21.01
CA PHE A 495 -24.00 -0.82 -20.69
C PHE A 495 -24.16 0.27 -21.77
N GLY A 496 -23.45 0.20 -22.90
CA GLY A 496 -23.51 1.19 -23.98
C GLY A 496 -22.92 2.55 -23.60
N ILE A 497 -21.89 2.56 -22.75
CA ILE A 497 -21.19 3.76 -22.28
C ILE A 497 -19.81 3.79 -22.94
N ASP A 498 -19.59 4.74 -23.83
CA ASP A 498 -18.32 4.93 -24.53
C ASP A 498 -17.45 6.01 -23.87
N ASN A 499 -18.10 7.03 -23.31
CA ASN A 499 -17.46 8.11 -22.56
C ASN A 499 -18.15 8.31 -21.22
N PRO A 500 -17.56 7.87 -20.10
CA PRO A 500 -18.22 7.91 -18.79
C PRO A 500 -18.70 9.30 -18.36
N ILE A 501 -18.01 10.39 -18.72
CA ILE A 501 -18.44 11.74 -18.36
C ILE A 501 -19.53 12.26 -19.31
N LYS A 502 -19.38 12.07 -20.62
CA LYS A 502 -20.36 12.51 -21.62
C LYS A 502 -21.69 11.77 -21.48
N ASP A 503 -21.62 10.46 -21.25
CA ASP A 503 -22.77 9.56 -21.27
C ASP A 503 -23.54 9.51 -19.92
N VAL A 504 -23.20 10.38 -18.93
CA VAL A 504 -23.96 10.47 -17.67
C VAL A 504 -25.42 10.84 -17.89
N VAL A 505 -25.75 11.42 -19.05
CA VAL A 505 -27.13 11.78 -19.43
C VAL A 505 -27.96 10.58 -19.91
N HIS A 506 -27.31 9.42 -20.18
CA HIS A 506 -28.02 8.20 -20.59
C HIS A 506 -28.94 7.69 -19.50
N ASP A 507 -30.12 7.17 -19.88
CA ASP A 507 -31.15 6.74 -18.91
C ASP A 507 -30.70 5.64 -17.97
N ASN A 508 -29.75 4.81 -18.39
CA ASN A 508 -29.18 3.72 -17.60
C ASN A 508 -27.97 4.13 -16.73
N VAL A 509 -27.65 5.43 -16.61
CA VAL A 509 -26.54 5.93 -15.82
C VAL A 509 -27.02 6.70 -14.60
N ILE A 510 -26.44 6.41 -13.44
CA ILE A 510 -26.61 7.13 -12.16
C ILE A 510 -25.23 7.54 -11.67
N VAL A 511 -25.11 8.78 -11.20
CA VAL A 511 -23.85 9.33 -10.70
C VAL A 511 -23.91 9.46 -9.17
N LEU A 512 -22.83 9.09 -8.48
CA LEU A 512 -22.74 9.21 -7.02
C LEU A 512 -21.78 10.33 -6.63
N ASN A 513 -22.31 11.29 -5.86
CA ASN A 513 -21.56 12.38 -5.22
C ASN A 513 -20.73 13.26 -6.17
N GLU A 514 -21.16 13.47 -7.44
CA GLU A 514 -20.44 14.35 -8.36
C GLU A 514 -21.38 15.32 -9.10
N PRO A 515 -21.86 16.38 -8.43
CA PRO A 515 -22.74 17.36 -9.05
C PRO A 515 -22.01 18.35 -9.98
N ARG A 516 -20.67 18.42 -9.93
CA ARG A 516 -19.86 19.40 -10.69
C ARG A 516 -19.80 19.13 -12.19
N LEU A 517 -20.21 17.93 -12.62
CA LEU A 517 -20.20 17.55 -14.05
C LEU A 517 -21.11 18.42 -14.90
N VAL A 518 -22.16 19.04 -14.35
CA VAL A 518 -23.11 19.90 -15.11
C VAL A 518 -22.35 20.95 -15.91
N ASP A 519 -21.51 21.75 -15.24
CA ASP A 519 -20.75 22.84 -15.87
C ASP A 519 -19.77 22.33 -16.95
N PHE A 520 -19.10 21.19 -16.70
CA PHE A 520 -18.20 20.58 -17.65
C PHE A 520 -18.96 20.06 -18.89
N ILE A 521 -20.03 19.31 -18.68
CA ILE A 521 -20.82 18.70 -19.76
C ILE A 521 -21.47 19.76 -20.63
N GLN A 522 -21.98 20.86 -20.05
CA GLN A 522 -22.54 21.98 -20.80
C GLN A 522 -21.50 22.72 -21.65
N ARG A 523 -20.27 22.82 -21.17
CA ARG A 523 -19.21 23.49 -21.97
C ARG A 523 -18.69 22.65 -23.12
N HIS A 524 -18.72 21.32 -22.98
CA HIS A 524 -18.03 20.45 -23.94
C HIS A 524 -18.95 19.59 -24.78
N TYR A 525 -20.17 19.28 -24.33
CA TYR A 525 -21.00 18.26 -24.98
C TYR A 525 -22.44 18.66 -25.29
N TYR A 526 -23.11 19.40 -24.41
CA TYR A 526 -24.53 19.65 -24.52
C TYR A 526 -24.92 21.07 -24.13
N ASP A 527 -25.86 21.69 -24.83
CA ASP A 527 -26.27 23.08 -24.58
C ASP A 527 -26.92 23.27 -23.19
N SER A 528 -27.69 22.29 -22.73
CA SER A 528 -28.40 22.38 -21.45
C SER A 528 -28.56 21.02 -20.79
N VAL A 529 -28.08 20.93 -19.53
CA VAL A 529 -28.15 19.72 -18.70
C VAL A 529 -28.70 20.09 -17.32
N ALA A 530 -29.63 19.29 -16.82
CA ALA A 530 -30.11 19.36 -15.45
C ALA A 530 -29.65 18.13 -14.65
N VAL A 531 -29.54 18.27 -13.36
CA VAL A 531 -29.26 17.20 -12.41
C VAL A 531 -30.36 17.10 -11.39
N ASP A 532 -30.91 15.90 -11.22
CA ASP A 532 -31.93 15.59 -10.24
C ASP A 532 -31.37 14.62 -9.19
N THR A 533 -31.69 14.85 -7.92
CA THR A 533 -31.37 13.90 -6.86
C THR A 533 -32.44 12.81 -6.83
N LEU A 534 -32.01 11.56 -7.11
CA LEU A 534 -32.90 10.40 -7.07
C LEU A 534 -33.11 9.88 -5.66
N LYS A 535 -32.01 9.83 -4.88
CA LYS A 535 -31.98 9.23 -3.54
C LYS A 535 -30.81 9.81 -2.75
N GLU A 536 -31.02 9.96 -1.46
CA GLU A 536 -29.96 10.23 -0.48
C GLU A 536 -29.99 9.14 0.59
N ILE A 537 -28.83 8.58 0.91
CA ILE A 537 -28.63 7.58 1.96
C ILE A 537 -27.40 8.01 2.74
N GLY A 538 -27.60 8.70 3.86
CA GLY A 538 -26.50 9.32 4.61
C GLY A 538 -25.72 10.31 3.74
N GLU A 539 -24.43 10.09 3.60
CA GLU A 539 -23.53 10.93 2.79
C GLU A 539 -23.48 10.53 1.30
N MET A 540 -24.28 9.55 0.89
CA MET A 540 -24.32 9.07 -0.49
C MET A 540 -25.53 9.65 -1.23
N THR A 541 -25.26 10.49 -2.24
CA THR A 541 -26.28 11.14 -3.09
C THR A 541 -26.24 10.51 -4.48
N PHE A 542 -27.36 9.94 -4.90
CA PHE A 542 -27.56 9.36 -6.22
C PHE A 542 -28.17 10.40 -7.15
N LEU A 543 -27.45 10.77 -8.17
CA LEU A 543 -27.75 11.85 -9.10
C LEU A 543 -28.10 11.31 -10.48
N LYS A 544 -29.13 11.88 -11.11
CA LYS A 544 -29.51 11.64 -12.50
C LYS A 544 -29.29 12.90 -13.31
N TYR A 545 -28.44 12.78 -14.33
CA TYR A 545 -28.23 13.82 -15.33
C TYR A 545 -29.23 13.64 -16.47
N ARG A 546 -29.80 14.71 -16.99
CA ARG A 546 -30.70 14.69 -18.12
C ARG A 546 -30.54 15.92 -19.01
N LEU A 547 -30.79 15.75 -20.30
CA LEU A 547 -30.85 16.85 -21.24
C LEU A 547 -32.13 17.66 -21.00
N VAL A 548 -32.01 18.98 -20.97
CA VAL A 548 -33.15 19.88 -20.87
C VAL A 548 -33.67 20.16 -22.29
N GLN A 549 -34.94 19.82 -22.56
CA GLN A 549 -35.55 20.18 -23.83
C GLN A 549 -35.92 21.67 -23.86
N PRO A 550 -35.81 22.36 -25.01
CA PRO A 550 -36.09 23.80 -25.11
C PRO A 550 -37.50 24.23 -24.62
N THR A 551 -38.45 23.31 -24.55
CA THR A 551 -39.80 23.55 -24.04
C THR A 551 -39.92 23.65 -22.53
N ASP A 552 -38.97 23.10 -21.76
CA ASP A 552 -39.01 23.09 -20.30
C ASP A 552 -38.56 24.42 -19.66
N SER A 553 -37.87 25.28 -20.41
CA SER A 553 -37.46 26.61 -19.94
C SER A 553 -38.62 27.63 -19.90
N ALA A 554 -39.62 27.48 -20.74
CA ALA A 554 -40.74 28.42 -20.82
C ALA A 554 -41.78 28.24 -19.69
N THR A 555 -41.79 27.10 -19.01
CA THR A 555 -42.72 26.82 -17.92
C THR A 555 -42.21 27.26 -16.52
N ARG A 556 -40.88 27.40 -16.36
CA ARG A 556 -40.26 27.84 -15.10
C ARG A 556 -40.20 29.37 -14.90
N GLU A 557 -40.36 30.16 -15.96
CA GLU A 557 -40.49 31.63 -15.86
C GLU A 557 -41.95 32.09 -15.59
N ALA A 558 -42.89 31.15 -15.54
CA ALA A 558 -44.32 31.43 -15.34
C ALA A 558 -44.86 30.97 -13.96
N GLU A 559 -44.02 30.34 -13.11
CA GLU A 559 -44.31 30.06 -11.70
C GLU A 559 -43.42 30.92 -10.77
#